data_c49c67047e5373ad5b7128228cc33d01
#
_entry.id   c49c67047e5373ad5b7128228cc33d01
#
_cell.length_a   1.000
_cell.length_b   1.000
_cell.length_c   1.000
_cell.angle_alpha   90.00
_cell.angle_beta   90.00
_cell.angle_gamma   90.00
#
_symmetry.space_group_name_H-M   'P 1'
#
loop_
_entity.id
_entity.type
_entity.pdbx_description
1 polymer ?
#
loop_
_entity_poly.entity_id
_entity_poly.type
_entity_poly.pdbx_seq_one_letter_code
_entity_poly.pdbx_strand_id
1 'polypeptide(L)'
;MNGFTYNGTHSSTYNIIMKSANRQLLPANADIFIEIPGRHGSHHIPGKLQDRTITLDCQYVKTTLALLRSNARSVAAWLYTNDRASLVFDDEPGKTYTGKYTGSIDLENAFVKGAFTLTFRCEPFAEGAEVTTNFAGDTATITNSGTAEAEPYFLATFTAAASEWKVTLGTDYIRVVDTFTAGDTLEITTETGAVLINSARAMDKLDWQNSRVFTLPVGTASLTITPTGKCSVVMKHTPKFL
;
A
#
# COMPACT_ATOMS: atom_id res chain seq x y z
N MET A 1 -12.63 23.66 4.32
CA MET A 1 -12.63 23.13 5.70
C MET A 1 -11.76 21.90 5.67
N ASN A 2 -10.82 21.75 6.56
CA ASN A 2 -9.99 20.56 6.59
C ASN A 2 -10.79 19.38 7.15
N GLY A 3 -10.94 18.34 6.36
CA GLY A 3 -11.58 17.10 6.71
C GLY A 3 -10.73 15.90 6.34
N PHE A 4 -11.33 14.73 6.46
CA PHE A 4 -10.75 13.47 6.02
C PHE A 4 -11.85 12.52 5.60
N THR A 5 -11.52 11.60 4.73
CA THR A 5 -12.37 10.49 4.31
C THR A 5 -11.83 9.21 4.93
N TYR A 6 -12.66 8.48 5.68
CA TYR A 6 -12.34 7.17 6.23
C TYR A 6 -13.36 6.15 5.76
N ASN A 7 -12.90 4.99 5.31
CA ASN A 7 -13.76 3.92 4.79
C ASN A 7 -14.81 4.44 3.78
N GLY A 8 -14.37 5.29 2.85
CA GLY A 8 -15.21 5.86 1.78
C GLY A 8 -16.19 6.96 2.23
N THR A 9 -16.25 7.30 3.52
CA THR A 9 -17.17 8.33 4.03
C THR A 9 -16.40 9.52 4.57
N HIS A 10 -16.74 10.72 4.09
CA HIS A 10 -16.10 11.95 4.53
C HIS A 10 -16.59 12.40 5.91
N SER A 11 -15.70 12.94 6.73
CA SER A 11 -15.95 13.36 8.12
C SER A 11 -17.09 14.39 8.25
N SER A 12 -17.31 15.24 7.25
CA SER A 12 -18.39 16.23 7.21
C SER A 12 -19.79 15.62 7.23
N THR A 13 -19.95 14.36 6.79
CA THR A 13 -21.23 13.62 6.85
C THR A 13 -21.73 13.50 8.29
N TYR A 14 -20.80 13.47 9.24
CA TYR A 14 -21.08 13.38 10.67
C TYR A 14 -20.88 14.72 11.39
N ASN A 15 -20.80 15.83 10.65
CA ASN A 15 -20.51 17.17 11.19
C ASN A 15 -19.19 17.25 11.97
N ILE A 16 -18.20 16.47 11.57
CA ILE A 16 -16.86 16.44 12.16
C ILE A 16 -15.90 17.25 11.28
N ILE A 17 -15.21 18.21 11.90
CA ILE A 17 -14.12 18.96 11.26
C ILE A 17 -12.81 18.53 11.92
N MET A 18 -11.80 18.30 11.12
CA MET A 18 -10.43 18.10 11.57
C MET A 18 -9.77 19.49 11.83
N LYS A 19 -9.23 19.66 13.02
CA LYS A 19 -8.46 20.87 13.41
C LYS A 19 -6.99 20.73 13.07
N SER A 20 -6.43 19.58 13.42
CA SER A 20 -5.05 19.21 13.16
C SER A 20 -4.92 17.72 12.96
N ALA A 21 -3.88 17.32 12.23
CA ALA A 21 -3.48 15.94 12.08
C ALA A 21 -2.00 15.80 12.48
N ASN A 22 -1.73 15.00 13.48
CA ASN A 22 -0.36 14.63 13.84
C ASN A 22 -0.02 13.34 13.08
N ARG A 23 0.68 13.50 11.97
CA ARG A 23 1.19 12.42 11.12
C ARG A 23 2.67 12.25 11.41
N GLN A 24 3.07 11.07 11.90
CA GLN A 24 4.49 10.77 12.06
C GLN A 24 5.19 10.88 10.71
N LEU A 25 6.23 11.70 10.61
CA LEU A 25 7.01 11.85 9.37
C LEU A 25 7.69 10.53 8.99
N LEU A 26 8.23 9.81 9.97
CA LEU A 26 8.86 8.51 9.79
C LEU A 26 8.29 7.52 10.82
N PRO A 27 7.78 6.36 10.39
CA PRO A 27 7.39 5.28 11.30
C PRO A 27 8.61 4.78 12.10
N ALA A 28 8.35 4.21 13.26
CA ALA A 28 9.41 3.60 14.06
C ALA A 28 10.00 2.37 13.35
N ASN A 29 11.31 2.15 13.51
CA ASN A 29 11.97 0.93 13.08
C ASN A 29 11.91 -0.13 14.19
N ALA A 30 11.78 -1.40 13.81
CA ALA A 30 11.91 -2.55 14.70
C ALA A 30 13.37 -3.02 14.84
N ASP A 31 14.31 -2.08 14.91
CA ASP A 31 15.74 -2.38 15.02
C ASP A 31 16.06 -3.01 16.37
N ILE A 32 16.96 -4.00 16.35
CA ILE A 32 17.46 -4.66 17.56
C ILE A 32 18.94 -4.29 17.76
N PHE A 33 19.26 -3.79 18.95
CA PHE A 33 20.63 -3.47 19.37
C PHE A 33 21.05 -4.45 20.46
N ILE A 34 22.09 -5.25 20.19
CA ILE A 34 22.61 -6.26 21.13
C ILE A 34 23.93 -5.77 21.68
N GLU A 35 24.01 -5.61 23.01
CA GLU A 35 25.25 -5.31 23.71
C GLU A 35 26.05 -6.60 23.93
N ILE A 36 27.32 -6.60 23.53
CA ILE A 36 28.24 -7.74 23.69
C ILE A 36 29.24 -7.38 24.79
N PRO A 37 29.32 -8.15 25.90
CA PRO A 37 30.28 -7.90 26.95
C PRO A 37 31.71 -7.84 26.43
N GLY A 38 32.46 -6.81 26.85
CA GLY A 38 33.86 -6.59 26.44
C GLY A 38 34.00 -5.87 25.07
N ARG A 39 32.93 -5.50 24.39
CA ARG A 39 32.97 -4.72 23.18
C ARG A 39 32.33 -3.35 23.41
N HIS A 40 32.97 -2.29 22.89
CA HIS A 40 32.36 -0.97 22.86
C HIS A 40 31.31 -0.88 21.76
N GLY A 41 30.10 -0.29 22.08
CA GLY A 41 28.98 -0.19 21.20
C GLY A 41 28.13 -1.46 21.10
N SER A 42 27.02 -1.41 20.38
CA SER A 42 26.10 -2.51 20.18
C SER A 42 26.19 -3.08 18.75
N HIS A 43 25.79 -4.34 18.60
CA HIS A 43 25.57 -4.94 17.28
C HIS A 43 24.13 -4.55 16.83
N HIS A 44 24.03 -3.91 15.69
CA HIS A 44 22.76 -3.48 15.10
C HIS A 44 22.23 -4.55 14.14
N ILE A 45 21.02 -5.02 14.40
CA ILE A 45 20.25 -5.86 13.47
C ILE A 45 19.13 -4.99 12.92
N PRO A 46 19.16 -4.66 11.60
CA PRO A 46 18.14 -3.81 11.00
C PRO A 46 16.77 -4.49 11.03
N GLY A 47 15.77 -3.76 11.50
CA GLY A 47 14.37 -4.16 11.49
C GLY A 47 13.61 -3.57 10.31
N LYS A 48 12.31 -3.86 10.27
CA LYS A 48 11.38 -3.26 9.31
C LYS A 48 10.64 -2.09 9.96
N LEU A 49 10.10 -1.20 9.13
CA LEU A 49 9.22 -0.13 9.59
C LEU A 49 7.97 -0.73 10.26
N GLN A 50 7.60 -0.17 11.40
CA GLN A 50 6.39 -0.52 12.13
C GLN A 50 5.20 0.29 11.65
N ASP A 51 4.01 -0.09 12.10
CA ASP A 51 2.80 0.68 11.87
C ASP A 51 2.98 2.13 12.34
N ARG A 52 2.43 3.05 11.59
CA ARG A 52 2.38 4.48 11.85
C ARG A 52 1.14 4.80 12.69
N THR A 53 1.28 5.66 13.69
CA THR A 53 0.14 6.21 14.43
C THR A 53 -0.18 7.60 13.90
N ILE A 54 -1.44 7.79 13.50
CA ILE A 54 -1.97 9.08 13.05
C ILE A 54 -3.03 9.52 14.06
N THR A 55 -2.84 10.71 14.61
CA THR A 55 -3.76 11.27 15.61
C THR A 55 -4.39 12.55 15.07
N LEU A 56 -5.72 12.59 15.05
CA LEU A 56 -6.51 13.69 14.52
C LEU A 56 -7.24 14.40 15.66
N ASP A 57 -7.00 15.69 15.81
CA ASP A 57 -7.80 16.53 16.67
C ASP A 57 -9.02 17.02 15.91
N CYS A 58 -10.18 16.63 16.38
CA CYS A 58 -11.44 16.85 15.71
C CYS A 58 -12.39 17.69 16.58
N GLN A 59 -13.35 18.31 15.92
CA GLN A 59 -14.42 19.07 16.58
C GLN A 59 -15.74 18.82 15.88
N TYR A 60 -16.81 18.73 16.67
CA TYR A 60 -18.17 18.76 16.14
C TYR A 60 -18.59 20.19 15.76
N VAL A 61 -19.21 20.35 14.59
CA VAL A 61 -19.78 21.63 14.15
C VAL A 61 -21.19 21.75 14.67
N LYS A 62 -21.47 22.85 15.42
CA LYS A 62 -22.80 23.29 15.88
C LYS A 62 -23.84 22.16 15.94
N THR A 63 -23.90 21.46 17.05
CA THR A 63 -24.87 20.39 17.21
C THR A 63 -25.55 20.52 18.58
N THR A 64 -26.77 20.01 18.69
CA THR A 64 -27.50 19.89 19.97
C THR A 64 -27.14 18.57 20.63
N LEU A 65 -27.30 18.49 21.97
CA LEU A 65 -27.05 17.26 22.75
C LEU A 65 -27.82 16.06 22.20
N ALA A 66 -29.10 16.28 21.83
CA ALA A 66 -29.96 15.22 21.30
C ALA A 66 -29.44 14.70 19.96
N LEU A 67 -28.97 15.59 19.04
CA LEU A 67 -28.43 15.21 17.74
C LEU A 67 -27.08 14.49 17.88
N LEU A 68 -26.27 14.89 18.85
CA LEU A 68 -25.01 14.22 19.15
C LEU A 68 -25.20 12.79 19.62
N ARG A 69 -26.13 12.56 20.54
CA ARG A 69 -26.44 11.21 21.02
C ARG A 69 -27.01 10.32 19.92
N SER A 70 -27.84 10.86 19.02
CA SER A 70 -28.36 10.11 17.88
C SER A 70 -27.25 9.76 16.87
N ASN A 71 -26.33 10.69 16.62
CA ASN A 71 -25.23 10.50 15.68
C ASN A 71 -24.08 9.64 16.24
N ALA A 72 -23.95 9.54 17.56
CA ALA A 72 -22.86 8.81 18.21
C ALA A 72 -22.74 7.35 17.75
N ARG A 73 -23.87 6.67 17.61
CA ARG A 73 -23.90 5.28 17.12
C ARG A 73 -23.50 5.19 15.65
N SER A 74 -23.91 6.16 14.84
CA SER A 74 -23.54 6.22 13.42
C SER A 74 -22.04 6.49 13.25
N VAL A 75 -21.47 7.38 14.08
CA VAL A 75 -20.01 7.64 14.11
C VAL A 75 -19.26 6.40 14.59
N ALA A 76 -19.74 5.72 15.62
CA ALA A 76 -19.14 4.48 16.10
C ALA A 76 -19.17 3.38 15.01
N ALA A 77 -20.30 3.23 14.31
CA ALA A 77 -20.43 2.28 13.21
C ALA A 77 -19.52 2.64 12.02
N TRP A 78 -19.35 3.92 11.73
CA TRP A 78 -18.43 4.39 10.69
C TRP A 78 -16.97 4.12 11.03
N LEU A 79 -16.55 4.36 12.27
CA LEU A 79 -15.18 4.14 12.71
C LEU A 79 -14.85 2.67 12.94
N TYR A 80 -15.87 1.83 13.18
CA TYR A 80 -15.69 0.40 13.39
C TYR A 80 -15.52 -0.32 12.06
N THR A 81 -14.36 -0.91 11.85
CA THR A 81 -14.04 -1.77 10.70
C THR A 81 -13.40 -3.07 11.20
N ASN A 82 -13.70 -4.19 10.55
CA ASN A 82 -13.03 -5.46 10.89
C ASN A 82 -11.57 -5.43 10.45
N ASP A 83 -11.34 -4.94 9.24
CA ASP A 83 -10.03 -4.81 8.62
C ASP A 83 -9.57 -3.35 8.59
N ARG A 84 -8.35 -3.12 8.13
CA ARG A 84 -7.86 -1.78 7.82
C ARG A 84 -8.66 -1.19 6.67
N ALA A 85 -8.91 0.11 6.72
CA ALA A 85 -9.65 0.84 5.69
C ALA A 85 -8.86 2.06 5.22
N SER A 86 -9.26 2.61 4.09
CA SER A 86 -8.63 3.80 3.51
C SER A 86 -8.89 5.05 4.35
N LEU A 87 -7.85 5.84 4.57
CA LEU A 87 -7.87 7.15 5.22
C LEU A 87 -7.19 8.15 4.29
N VAL A 88 -7.94 9.13 3.82
CA VAL A 88 -7.48 10.18 2.90
C VAL A 88 -7.75 11.54 3.52
N PHE A 89 -6.79 12.45 3.43
CA PHE A 89 -6.89 13.81 3.97
C PHE A 89 -7.19 14.82 2.86
N ASP A 90 -8.00 15.84 3.17
CA ASP A 90 -8.35 16.90 2.22
C ASP A 90 -7.13 17.74 1.81
N ASP A 91 -6.14 17.87 2.68
CA ASP A 91 -4.90 18.58 2.41
C ASP A 91 -3.88 17.77 1.60
N GLU A 92 -4.12 16.45 1.46
CA GLU A 92 -3.26 15.54 0.72
C GLU A 92 -4.07 14.49 -0.05
N PRO A 93 -4.97 14.88 -0.97
CA PRO A 93 -5.95 13.98 -1.58
C PRO A 93 -5.33 12.91 -2.50
N GLY A 94 -4.05 13.08 -2.87
CA GLY A 94 -3.30 12.12 -3.69
C GLY A 94 -2.63 10.99 -2.92
N LYS A 95 -2.81 10.92 -1.57
CA LYS A 95 -2.23 9.91 -0.72
C LYS A 95 -3.32 9.21 0.08
N THR A 96 -3.26 7.88 0.07
CA THR A 96 -4.16 7.02 0.84
C THR A 96 -3.35 6.31 1.93
N TYR A 97 -3.77 6.48 3.17
CA TYR A 97 -3.25 5.71 4.29
C TYR A 97 -4.18 4.53 4.55
N THR A 98 -3.66 3.34 4.65
CA THR A 98 -4.43 2.14 4.99
C THR A 98 -4.32 1.89 6.50
N GLY A 99 -5.41 2.11 7.23
CA GLY A 99 -5.37 2.08 8.70
C GLY A 99 -6.67 1.65 9.36
N LYS A 100 -6.60 1.45 10.67
CA LYS A 100 -7.74 1.09 11.50
C LYS A 100 -7.83 2.05 12.68
N TYR A 101 -9.04 2.46 13.01
CA TYR A 101 -9.29 3.23 14.22
C TYR A 101 -9.00 2.37 15.46
N THR A 102 -8.17 2.88 16.38
CA THR A 102 -7.75 2.18 17.60
C THR A 102 -7.97 2.99 18.87
N GLY A 103 -8.52 4.21 18.75
CA GLY A 103 -8.80 5.07 19.87
C GLY A 103 -10.06 4.68 20.66
N SER A 104 -10.27 5.38 21.76
CA SER A 104 -11.54 5.43 22.48
C SER A 104 -12.05 6.86 22.46
N ILE A 105 -13.34 7.05 22.17
CA ILE A 105 -14.00 8.36 22.24
C ILE A 105 -14.91 8.34 23.46
N ASP A 106 -14.61 9.23 24.42
CA ASP A 106 -15.55 9.55 25.46
C ASP A 106 -16.52 10.63 24.94
N LEU A 107 -17.74 10.20 24.64
CA LEU A 107 -18.78 11.03 24.06
C LEU A 107 -19.20 12.20 24.97
N GLU A 108 -19.18 12.02 26.27
CA GLU A 108 -19.56 13.07 27.20
C GLU A 108 -18.50 14.17 27.26
N ASN A 109 -17.22 13.78 27.28
CA ASN A 109 -16.10 14.72 27.21
C ASN A 109 -15.99 15.40 25.83
N ALA A 110 -16.19 14.65 24.76
CA ALA A 110 -16.22 15.19 23.39
C ALA A 110 -17.35 16.22 23.22
N PHE A 111 -18.47 15.99 23.91
CA PHE A 111 -19.61 16.88 23.90
C PHE A 111 -19.39 18.16 24.69
N VAL A 112 -18.96 18.04 25.95
CA VAL A 112 -18.73 19.19 26.83
C VAL A 112 -17.62 20.12 26.33
N LYS A 113 -16.55 19.55 25.78
CA LYS A 113 -15.40 20.30 25.25
C LYS A 113 -15.57 20.68 23.77
N GLY A 114 -16.51 20.07 23.04
CA GLY A 114 -16.68 20.23 21.61
C GLY A 114 -15.52 19.72 20.76
N ALA A 115 -14.51 19.10 21.39
CA ALA A 115 -13.29 18.60 20.75
C ALA A 115 -12.97 17.20 21.24
N PHE A 116 -12.45 16.36 20.36
CA PHE A 116 -12.04 14.98 20.63
C PHE A 116 -10.92 14.55 19.69
N THR A 117 -10.25 13.47 20.06
CA THR A 117 -9.12 12.96 19.32
C THR A 117 -9.46 11.60 18.70
N LEU A 118 -9.15 11.42 17.42
CA LEU A 118 -9.23 10.13 16.73
C LEU A 118 -7.82 9.60 16.51
N THR A 119 -7.57 8.36 16.91
CA THR A 119 -6.27 7.70 16.73
C THR A 119 -6.41 6.53 15.77
N PHE A 120 -5.64 6.56 14.69
CA PHE A 120 -5.58 5.50 13.69
C PHE A 120 -4.20 4.83 13.72
N ARG A 121 -4.20 3.51 13.65
CA ARG A 121 -3.01 2.72 13.42
C ARG A 121 -2.97 2.33 11.96
N CYS A 122 -2.04 2.91 11.22
CA CYS A 122 -1.92 2.80 9.77
C CYS A 122 -0.67 2.00 9.38
N GLU A 123 -0.67 1.49 8.17
CA GLU A 123 0.54 0.93 7.55
C GLU A 123 1.65 1.97 7.45
N PRO A 124 2.92 1.53 7.38
CA PRO A 124 4.06 2.45 7.39
C PRO A 124 4.09 3.42 6.22
N PHE A 125 3.56 3.01 5.07
CA PHE A 125 3.57 3.81 3.85
C PHE A 125 2.20 4.39 3.54
N ALA A 126 2.17 5.60 2.98
CA ALA A 126 1.02 6.11 2.27
C ALA A 126 1.13 5.67 0.81
N GLU A 127 0.03 5.37 0.18
CA GLU A 127 -0.05 4.92 -1.20
C GLU A 127 -0.52 6.04 -2.12
N GLY A 128 0.14 6.16 -3.27
CA GLY A 128 -0.29 7.03 -4.36
C GLY A 128 -1.36 6.38 -5.23
N ALA A 129 -1.70 7.04 -6.33
CA ALA A 129 -2.56 6.44 -7.35
C ALA A 129 -1.81 5.29 -8.06
N GLU A 130 -2.52 4.20 -8.37
CA GLU A 130 -1.98 3.10 -9.18
C GLU A 130 -1.50 3.62 -10.54
N VAL A 131 -0.28 3.27 -10.90
CA VAL A 131 0.32 3.59 -12.20
C VAL A 131 0.30 2.35 -13.08
N THR A 132 -0.29 2.46 -14.25
CA THR A 132 -0.33 1.40 -15.26
C THR A 132 0.65 1.74 -16.39
N THR A 133 1.53 0.81 -16.71
CA THR A 133 2.48 0.92 -17.81
C THR A 133 2.28 -0.22 -18.82
N ASN A 134 1.98 0.14 -20.05
CA ASN A 134 1.95 -0.82 -21.16
C ASN A 134 3.34 -0.89 -21.79
N PHE A 135 3.86 -2.09 -21.98
CA PHE A 135 5.13 -2.27 -22.66
C PHE A 135 4.98 -1.98 -24.16
N ALA A 136 5.80 -1.07 -24.67
CA ALA A 136 5.92 -0.82 -26.10
C ALA A 136 6.95 -1.81 -26.71
N GLY A 137 6.53 -3.08 -26.89
CA GLY A 137 7.41 -4.18 -27.24
C GLY A 137 7.91 -4.92 -25.99
N ASP A 138 9.19 -5.31 -26.00
CA ASP A 138 9.77 -6.17 -24.96
C ASP A 138 10.51 -5.42 -23.86
N THR A 139 10.50 -4.10 -23.89
CA THR A 139 11.13 -3.23 -22.89
C THR A 139 10.21 -2.11 -22.46
N ALA A 140 10.32 -1.70 -21.21
CA ALA A 140 9.64 -0.52 -20.70
C ALA A 140 10.52 0.21 -19.69
N THR A 141 10.48 1.54 -19.75
CA THR A 141 11.06 2.41 -18.72
C THR A 141 9.95 2.76 -17.73
N ILE A 142 10.16 2.41 -16.49
CA ILE A 142 9.20 2.59 -15.40
C ILE A 142 9.70 3.68 -14.49
N THR A 143 8.81 4.55 -14.01
CA THR A 143 9.15 5.55 -13.01
C THR A 143 8.32 5.33 -11.75
N ASN A 144 8.99 4.92 -10.67
CA ASN A 144 8.41 4.91 -9.33
C ASN A 144 8.59 6.30 -8.71
N SER A 145 7.51 7.08 -8.64
CA SER A 145 7.49 8.43 -8.06
C SER A 145 7.41 8.43 -6.53
N GLY A 146 7.35 7.26 -5.90
CA GLY A 146 7.33 7.11 -4.46
C GLY A 146 8.67 7.45 -3.79
N THR A 147 8.68 7.44 -2.47
CA THR A 147 9.89 7.56 -1.64
C THR A 147 10.37 6.20 -1.10
N ALA A 148 9.62 5.15 -1.39
CA ALA A 148 9.95 3.77 -1.07
C ALA A 148 9.79 2.86 -2.28
N GLU A 149 10.34 1.66 -2.17
CA GLU A 149 10.18 0.63 -3.20
C GLU A 149 8.70 0.22 -3.33
N ALA A 150 8.31 -0.14 -4.56
CA ALA A 150 6.95 -0.56 -4.87
C ALA A 150 6.95 -1.97 -5.48
N GLU A 151 5.94 -2.77 -5.15
CA GLU A 151 5.77 -4.12 -5.69
C GLU A 151 5.03 -4.06 -7.01
N PRO A 152 5.64 -4.52 -8.13
CA PRO A 152 4.96 -4.59 -9.41
C PRO A 152 4.00 -5.79 -9.51
N TYR A 153 2.90 -5.56 -10.22
CA TYR A 153 2.02 -6.58 -10.75
C TYR A 153 2.21 -6.66 -12.27
N PHE A 154 2.32 -7.85 -12.81
CA PHE A 154 2.46 -8.09 -14.24
C PHE A 154 1.29 -8.90 -14.78
N LEU A 155 0.74 -8.46 -15.90
CA LEU A 155 -0.20 -9.21 -16.72
C LEU A 155 0.38 -9.34 -18.13
N ALA A 156 0.79 -10.53 -18.51
CA ALA A 156 1.22 -10.87 -19.85
C ALA A 156 0.11 -11.61 -20.60
N THR A 157 -0.23 -11.15 -21.81
CA THR A 157 -1.16 -11.83 -22.70
C THR A 157 -0.37 -12.31 -23.93
N PHE A 158 -0.31 -13.63 -24.14
CA PHE A 158 0.47 -14.21 -25.20
C PHE A 158 -0.22 -14.05 -26.56
N THR A 159 0.56 -13.65 -27.54
CA THR A 159 0.12 -13.48 -28.95
C THR A 159 0.69 -14.58 -29.86
N ALA A 160 1.66 -15.32 -29.39
CA ALA A 160 2.28 -16.45 -30.09
C ALA A 160 2.82 -17.49 -29.09
N ALA A 161 3.08 -18.69 -29.57
CA ALA A 161 3.63 -19.77 -28.76
C ALA A 161 4.98 -19.39 -28.11
N ALA A 162 5.12 -19.75 -26.82
CA ALA A 162 6.34 -19.59 -26.04
C ALA A 162 6.48 -20.77 -25.06
N SER A 163 7.73 -21.09 -24.69
CA SER A 163 8.04 -22.15 -23.71
C SER A 163 8.41 -21.58 -22.34
N GLU A 164 8.51 -20.27 -22.22
CA GLU A 164 8.83 -19.56 -20.99
C GLU A 164 8.38 -18.11 -21.09
N TRP A 165 8.32 -17.45 -19.95
CA TRP A 165 8.24 -16.01 -19.82
C TRP A 165 9.19 -15.54 -18.73
N LYS A 166 9.87 -14.44 -18.99
CA LYS A 166 10.82 -13.86 -18.05
C LYS A 166 10.76 -12.35 -18.08
N VAL A 167 10.69 -11.72 -16.92
CA VAL A 167 10.89 -10.27 -16.73
C VAL A 167 12.17 -10.03 -15.97
N THR A 168 12.98 -9.09 -16.43
CA THR A 168 14.31 -8.80 -15.87
C THR A 168 14.39 -7.34 -15.44
N LEU A 169 14.91 -7.10 -14.23
CA LEU A 169 15.28 -5.80 -13.67
C LEU A 169 16.75 -5.85 -13.26
N GLY A 170 17.63 -5.20 -14.03
CA GLY A 170 19.08 -5.28 -13.80
C GLY A 170 19.60 -6.71 -13.85
N THR A 171 20.04 -7.25 -12.72
CA THR A 171 20.51 -8.63 -12.56
C THR A 171 19.45 -9.61 -12.10
N ASP A 172 18.36 -9.10 -11.51
CA ASP A 172 17.29 -9.91 -10.96
C ASP A 172 16.21 -10.17 -12.01
N TYR A 173 15.59 -11.34 -11.93
CA TYR A 173 14.54 -11.71 -12.86
C TYR A 173 13.52 -12.67 -12.22
N ILE A 174 12.32 -12.67 -12.77
CA ILE A 174 11.28 -13.66 -12.49
C ILE A 174 11.06 -14.45 -13.77
N ARG A 175 11.15 -15.77 -13.69
CA ARG A 175 10.99 -16.70 -14.83
C ARG A 175 9.89 -17.71 -14.55
N VAL A 176 8.98 -17.86 -15.49
CA VAL A 176 7.93 -18.87 -15.49
C VAL A 176 8.14 -19.77 -16.70
N VAL A 177 8.18 -21.09 -16.47
CA VAL A 177 8.42 -22.10 -17.50
C VAL A 177 7.15 -22.90 -17.71
N ASP A 178 6.51 -22.70 -18.85
CA ASP A 178 5.32 -23.47 -19.28
C ASP A 178 5.19 -23.37 -20.80
N THR A 179 4.30 -24.19 -21.39
CA THR A 179 3.94 -24.08 -22.80
C THR A 179 2.77 -23.11 -22.96
N PHE A 180 3.08 -21.92 -23.43
CA PHE A 180 2.08 -20.88 -23.69
C PHE A 180 1.64 -20.91 -25.15
N THR A 181 0.37 -20.62 -25.40
CA THR A 181 -0.23 -20.45 -26.71
C THR A 181 -0.84 -19.05 -26.85
N ALA A 182 -1.16 -18.66 -28.09
CA ALA A 182 -1.84 -17.37 -28.30
C ALA A 182 -3.19 -17.35 -27.57
N GLY A 183 -3.43 -16.28 -26.81
CA GLY A 183 -4.61 -16.09 -25.97
C GLY A 183 -4.39 -16.44 -24.49
N ASP A 184 -3.33 -17.17 -24.14
CA ASP A 184 -3.02 -17.45 -22.73
C ASP A 184 -2.64 -16.16 -21.98
N THR A 185 -2.99 -16.13 -20.68
CA THR A 185 -2.65 -15.05 -19.77
C THR A 185 -1.76 -15.54 -18.65
N LEU A 186 -0.76 -14.74 -18.28
CA LEU A 186 0.09 -14.97 -17.12
C LEU A 186 0.02 -13.74 -16.21
N GLU A 187 -0.34 -13.96 -14.96
CA GLU A 187 -0.38 -12.93 -13.93
C GLU A 187 0.66 -13.22 -12.85
N ILE A 188 1.43 -12.20 -12.47
CA ILE A 188 2.42 -12.28 -11.39
C ILE A 188 2.22 -11.11 -10.44
N THR A 189 1.96 -11.42 -9.18
CA THR A 189 1.88 -10.45 -8.10
C THR A 189 3.13 -10.57 -7.23
N THR A 190 4.04 -9.60 -7.28
CA THR A 190 5.31 -9.70 -6.56
C THR A 190 5.15 -9.53 -5.06
N GLU A 191 4.14 -8.81 -4.61
CA GLU A 191 3.82 -8.61 -3.18
C GLU A 191 3.54 -9.96 -2.47
N THR A 192 2.76 -10.83 -3.10
CA THR A 192 2.40 -12.14 -2.55
C THR A 192 3.23 -13.28 -3.12
N GLY A 193 4.02 -13.03 -4.18
CA GLY A 193 4.73 -14.02 -4.95
C GLY A 193 3.81 -14.94 -5.76
N ALA A 194 2.52 -14.57 -5.96
CA ALA A 194 1.56 -15.41 -6.65
C ALA A 194 1.77 -15.40 -8.16
N VAL A 195 1.67 -16.59 -8.77
CA VAL A 195 1.68 -16.83 -10.22
C VAL A 195 0.40 -17.51 -10.62
N LEU A 196 -0.33 -16.92 -11.59
CA LEU A 196 -1.53 -17.53 -12.18
C LEU A 196 -1.36 -17.62 -13.71
N ILE A 197 -1.81 -18.73 -14.28
CA ILE A 197 -1.93 -18.92 -15.73
C ILE A 197 -3.40 -19.15 -16.03
N ASN A 198 -3.98 -18.35 -16.91
CA ASN A 198 -5.40 -18.39 -17.24
C ASN A 198 -6.30 -18.36 -15.98
N SER A 199 -5.96 -17.48 -15.02
CA SER A 199 -6.61 -17.33 -13.72
C SER A 199 -6.48 -18.54 -12.78
N ALA A 200 -5.77 -19.59 -13.16
CA ALA A 200 -5.50 -20.75 -12.32
C ALA A 200 -4.11 -20.62 -11.66
N ARG A 201 -4.00 -21.02 -10.40
CA ARG A 201 -2.73 -20.99 -9.66
C ARG A 201 -1.70 -21.93 -10.29
N ALA A 202 -0.53 -21.40 -10.63
CA ALA A 202 0.53 -22.11 -11.34
C ALA A 202 1.92 -21.87 -10.70
N MET A 203 2.00 -22.01 -9.37
CA MET A 203 3.23 -21.77 -8.60
C MET A 203 4.34 -22.79 -8.91
N ASP A 204 3.98 -23.98 -9.38
CA ASP A 204 4.88 -25.04 -9.81
C ASP A 204 5.65 -24.69 -11.09
N LYS A 205 5.16 -23.72 -11.86
CA LYS A 205 5.78 -23.23 -13.10
C LYS A 205 6.84 -22.15 -12.89
N LEU A 206 6.89 -21.57 -11.70
CA LEU A 206 7.91 -20.60 -11.34
C LEU A 206 9.27 -21.29 -11.19
N ASP A 207 10.28 -20.80 -11.87
CA ASP A 207 11.67 -21.24 -11.70
C ASP A 207 12.24 -20.75 -10.37
N TRP A 208 11.91 -21.43 -9.28
CA TRP A 208 12.26 -21.07 -7.91
C TRP A 208 13.76 -21.01 -7.64
N GLN A 209 14.55 -21.78 -8.36
CA GLN A 209 15.99 -21.85 -8.11
C GLN A 209 16.72 -20.62 -8.62
N ASN A 210 16.23 -20.03 -9.70
CA ASN A 210 16.91 -18.97 -10.40
C ASN A 210 16.17 -17.63 -10.35
N SER A 211 14.85 -17.64 -10.08
CA SER A 211 14.06 -16.42 -9.96
C SER A 211 14.32 -15.70 -8.65
N ARG A 212 14.41 -14.37 -8.73
CA ARG A 212 14.37 -13.48 -7.59
C ARG A 212 13.19 -12.53 -7.76
N VAL A 213 12.25 -12.59 -6.83
CA VAL A 213 11.18 -11.59 -6.77
C VAL A 213 11.82 -10.27 -6.38
N PHE A 214 11.55 -9.24 -7.16
CA PHE A 214 12.13 -7.91 -6.99
C PHE A 214 11.04 -6.86 -6.77
N THR A 215 11.42 -5.74 -6.18
CA THR A 215 10.64 -4.52 -6.05
C THR A 215 11.17 -3.47 -7.04
N LEU A 216 10.32 -2.51 -7.41
CA LEU A 216 10.72 -1.36 -8.21
C LEU A 216 11.44 -0.34 -7.33
N PRO A 217 12.71 0.00 -7.61
CA PRO A 217 13.42 1.02 -6.86
C PRO A 217 12.77 2.39 -7.05
N VAL A 218 13.06 3.31 -6.16
CA VAL A 218 12.68 4.72 -6.30
C VAL A 218 13.36 5.32 -7.54
N GLY A 219 12.62 6.11 -8.30
CA GLY A 219 13.09 6.72 -9.54
C GLY A 219 12.83 5.85 -10.77
N THR A 220 13.73 5.91 -11.73
CA THR A 220 13.53 5.28 -13.04
C THR A 220 14.26 3.95 -13.13
N ALA A 221 13.56 2.93 -13.61
CA ALA A 221 14.10 1.59 -13.86
C ALA A 221 13.69 1.09 -15.24
N SER A 222 14.52 0.23 -15.85
CA SER A 222 14.22 -0.42 -17.13
C SER A 222 13.92 -1.89 -16.90
N LEU A 223 12.81 -2.36 -17.44
CA LEU A 223 12.39 -3.76 -17.44
C LEU A 223 12.47 -4.33 -18.84
N THR A 224 12.88 -5.60 -18.93
CA THR A 224 12.97 -6.33 -20.21
C THR A 224 12.21 -7.64 -20.11
N ILE A 225 11.44 -7.97 -21.15
CA ILE A 225 10.66 -9.20 -21.26
C ILE A 225 11.34 -10.17 -22.25
N THR A 226 11.31 -11.44 -21.93
CA THR A 226 11.76 -12.55 -22.79
C THR A 226 10.70 -13.65 -22.75
N PRO A 227 10.40 -14.34 -23.87
CA PRO A 227 10.92 -14.14 -25.21
C PRO A 227 10.31 -12.93 -25.91
N THR A 228 11.09 -12.35 -26.83
CA THR A 228 10.73 -11.11 -27.56
C THR A 228 9.57 -11.32 -28.53
N GLY A 229 8.64 -10.34 -28.56
CA GLY A 229 7.53 -10.29 -29.53
C GLY A 229 6.49 -11.42 -29.34
N LYS A 230 6.44 -12.08 -28.19
CA LYS A 230 5.53 -13.21 -27.95
C LYS A 230 4.32 -12.88 -27.09
N CYS A 231 4.34 -11.77 -26.39
CA CYS A 231 3.25 -11.33 -25.53
C CYS A 231 3.14 -9.80 -25.48
N SER A 232 1.96 -9.30 -25.16
CA SER A 232 1.76 -7.94 -24.69
C SER A 232 1.77 -7.94 -23.17
N VAL A 233 2.47 -6.98 -22.55
CA VAL A 233 2.62 -6.92 -21.10
C VAL A 233 2.08 -5.58 -20.57
N VAL A 234 1.25 -5.68 -19.56
CA VAL A 234 0.77 -4.57 -18.75
C VAL A 234 1.37 -4.73 -17.36
N MET A 235 2.07 -3.72 -16.88
CA MET A 235 2.56 -3.67 -15.50
C MET A 235 1.79 -2.61 -14.72
N LYS A 236 1.48 -2.91 -13.48
CA LYS A 236 0.89 -1.97 -12.53
C LYS A 236 1.75 -1.89 -11.28
N HIS A 237 1.83 -0.73 -10.70
CA HIS A 237 2.42 -0.55 -9.37
C HIS A 237 1.78 0.63 -8.67
N THR A 238 1.78 0.60 -7.34
CA THR A 238 1.32 1.70 -6.50
C THR A 238 2.54 2.33 -5.83
N PRO A 239 2.86 3.61 -6.16
CA PRO A 239 3.96 4.32 -5.51
C PRO A 239 3.71 4.44 -3.99
N LYS A 240 4.72 4.10 -3.19
CA LYS A 240 4.70 4.16 -1.73
C LYS A 240 5.50 5.34 -1.21
N PHE A 241 4.95 6.00 -0.18
CA PHE A 241 5.53 7.22 0.39
C PHE A 241 5.73 7.04 1.92
N LEU A 242 6.92 7.45 2.37
CA LEU A 242 7.24 7.56 3.80
C LEU A 242 6.50 8.70 4.47
#